data_d0ea1771550c60e9be51606fcbc4cb05
#
_entry.id   d0ea1771550c60e9be51606fcbc4cb05
#
_cell.length_a   1.000
_cell.length_b   1.000
_cell.length_c   1.000
_cell.angle_alpha   90.00
_cell.angle_beta   90.00
_cell.angle_gamma   90.00
#
_symmetry.space_group_name_H-M   'P 1'
#
loop_
_entity.id
_entity.type
_entity.pdbx_description
1 polymer ?
#
loop_
_entity_poly.entity_id
_entity_poly.type
_entity_poly.pdbx_seq_one_letter_code
_entity_poly.pdbx_strand_id
1 'polypeptide(L)'
;GLVGSEMCIRDRVSATHWIKGRYFDKADPDVLAHHSTYKTNRFIDPAYFRRMERRREEDPEGYRVYGLGEWGELGGLILTNFEVHDFKTGKDNFDAFYYGQDFGYNHADAILGVGWKDGEVYICSEIYVFEKDTEEIISLAKQNKVDQRVEMFCDSAEPDRIKTWSKAGFRAYPVKKEPGSVKAQIDWLKGRKVHIHPSCVNVLKEVQQWKWKKDPTSGLYIDEPVEFMDDAM
;
A
#
# COMPACT_ATOMS: atom_id res chain seq x y z
N GLY A 1 -9.11 -15.63 36.41
CA GLY A 1 -8.27 -15.87 35.24
C GLY A 1 -9.13 -15.92 33.98
N LEU A 2 -8.92 -15.01 33.04
CA LEU A 2 -9.54 -15.07 31.72
C LEU A 2 -8.88 -16.21 30.94
N VAL A 3 -9.45 -17.38 31.00
CA VAL A 3 -9.07 -18.51 30.15
C VAL A 3 -10.02 -18.49 28.96
N GLY A 4 -9.48 -18.17 27.77
CA GLY A 4 -10.20 -18.26 26.51
C GLY A 4 -10.77 -16.97 25.95
N SER A 5 -10.23 -15.79 26.30
CA SER A 5 -10.59 -14.55 25.60
C SER A 5 -9.81 -14.42 24.30
N GLU A 6 -10.50 -14.36 23.19
CA GLU A 6 -9.93 -14.04 21.88
C GLU A 6 -10.00 -12.51 21.68
N MET A 7 -8.85 -11.87 21.43
CA MET A 7 -8.80 -10.44 21.13
C MET A 7 -8.56 -10.25 19.62
N CYS A 8 -9.50 -9.62 18.96
CA CYS A 8 -9.39 -9.25 17.55
C CYS A 8 -9.28 -7.74 17.41
N ILE A 9 -8.14 -7.25 16.88
CA ILE A 9 -7.93 -5.85 16.54
C ILE A 9 -8.04 -5.72 15.02
N ARG A 10 -8.97 -4.88 14.55
CA ARG A 10 -9.22 -4.67 13.12
C ARG A 10 -9.61 -3.23 12.85
N ASP A 11 -9.12 -2.69 11.72
CA ASP A 11 -9.63 -1.44 11.16
C ASP A 11 -11.03 -1.67 10.56
N ARG A 12 -11.91 -0.69 10.71
CA ARG A 12 -13.30 -0.76 10.24
C ARG A 12 -13.41 -0.39 8.75
N VAL A 13 -12.66 -1.11 7.92
CA VAL A 13 -12.48 -0.78 6.49
C VAL A 13 -13.79 -0.85 5.69
N SER A 14 -14.67 -1.79 6.01
CA SER A 14 -15.91 -1.98 5.25
C SER A 14 -17.11 -2.16 6.16
N ALA A 15 -18.17 -1.42 5.88
CA ALA A 15 -19.45 -1.55 6.57
C ALA A 15 -20.13 -2.92 6.33
N THR A 16 -19.73 -3.67 5.30
CA THR A 16 -20.25 -5.03 5.02
C THR A 16 -19.36 -6.13 5.58
N HIS A 17 -18.28 -5.79 6.29
CA HIS A 17 -17.39 -6.78 6.86
C HIS A 17 -18.14 -7.65 7.89
N TRP A 18 -17.95 -8.98 7.85
CA TRP A 18 -18.66 -9.94 8.70
C TRP A 18 -18.52 -9.65 10.21
N ILE A 19 -17.37 -9.08 10.64
CA ILE A 19 -17.14 -8.66 12.03
C ILE A 19 -18.17 -7.62 12.47
N LYS A 20 -18.53 -6.65 11.58
CA LYS A 20 -19.55 -5.64 11.89
C LYS A 20 -20.87 -6.31 12.21
N GLY A 21 -21.37 -7.15 11.32
CA GLY A 21 -22.64 -7.85 11.50
C GLY A 21 -22.66 -8.79 12.72
N ARG A 22 -21.50 -9.39 13.05
CA ARG A 22 -21.41 -10.34 14.16
C ARG A 22 -21.25 -9.68 15.54
N TYR A 23 -20.42 -8.64 15.64
CA TYR A 23 -19.96 -8.11 16.93
C TYR A 23 -20.35 -6.66 17.21
N PHE A 24 -20.82 -5.92 16.21
CA PHE A 24 -21.19 -4.51 16.39
C PHE A 24 -22.68 -4.24 16.13
N ASP A 25 -23.30 -4.94 15.19
CA ASP A 25 -24.72 -4.74 14.87
C ASP A 25 -25.65 -5.58 15.78
N LYS A 26 -25.09 -6.53 16.52
CA LYS A 26 -25.83 -7.38 17.47
C LYS A 26 -25.21 -7.24 18.86
N ALA A 27 -26.06 -6.96 19.83
CA ALA A 27 -25.66 -6.99 21.24
C ALA A 27 -25.37 -8.44 21.65
N ASP A 28 -24.17 -8.70 22.13
CA ASP A 28 -23.74 -9.99 22.66
C ASP A 28 -23.13 -9.74 24.05
N PRO A 29 -23.66 -10.32 25.13
CA PRO A 29 -23.18 -10.07 26.50
C PRO A 29 -21.73 -10.55 26.71
N ASP A 30 -21.24 -11.48 25.89
CA ASP A 30 -19.87 -12.00 25.97
C ASP A 30 -18.88 -11.20 25.11
N VAL A 31 -19.33 -10.15 24.41
CA VAL A 31 -18.52 -9.32 23.52
C VAL A 31 -18.38 -7.90 24.05
N LEU A 32 -17.15 -7.49 24.33
CA LEU A 32 -16.80 -6.10 24.61
C LEU A 32 -16.24 -5.45 23.33
N ALA A 33 -17.04 -4.63 22.65
CA ALA A 33 -16.60 -3.83 21.54
C ALA A 33 -15.99 -2.51 22.05
N HIS A 34 -14.66 -2.34 21.93
CA HIS A 34 -13.94 -1.12 22.30
C HIS A 34 -13.58 -0.31 21.06
N HIS A 35 -13.86 0.99 21.11
CA HIS A 35 -13.47 1.95 20.06
C HIS A 35 -12.31 2.82 20.54
N SER A 36 -11.22 2.81 19.81
CA SER A 36 -10.06 3.67 20.05
C SER A 36 -9.64 4.37 18.77
N THR A 37 -9.04 5.55 18.92
CA THR A 37 -8.52 6.33 17.80
C THR A 37 -7.09 6.77 18.09
N TYR A 38 -6.38 7.23 17.06
CA TYR A 38 -5.04 7.78 17.25
C TYR A 38 -5.00 8.96 18.22
N LYS A 39 -6.11 9.71 18.36
CA LYS A 39 -6.21 10.87 19.27
C LYS A 39 -6.20 10.47 20.75
N THR A 40 -6.66 9.27 21.05
CA THR A 40 -6.71 8.75 22.43
C THR A 40 -5.48 7.96 22.82
N ASN A 41 -4.61 7.65 21.86
CA ASN A 41 -3.37 6.90 22.11
C ASN A 41 -2.24 7.86 22.47
N ARG A 42 -1.88 7.90 23.76
CA ARG A 42 -0.78 8.75 24.27
C ARG A 42 0.62 8.32 23.85
N PHE A 43 0.76 7.13 23.31
CA PHE A 43 2.04 6.55 22.88
C PHE A 43 2.23 6.59 21.37
N ILE A 44 1.39 7.33 20.67
CA ILE A 44 1.47 7.39 19.22
C ILE A 44 2.70 8.16 18.77
N ASP A 45 3.34 7.66 17.72
CA ASP A 45 4.45 8.34 17.06
C ASP A 45 4.01 9.71 16.52
N PRO A 46 4.74 10.80 16.79
CA PRO A 46 4.45 12.12 16.24
C PRO A 46 4.37 12.15 14.70
N ALA A 47 5.15 11.33 14.00
CA ALA A 47 5.08 11.23 12.55
C ALA A 47 3.75 10.61 12.09
N TYR A 48 3.28 9.57 12.78
CA TYR A 48 1.97 9.00 12.52
C TYR A 48 0.83 10.01 12.81
N PHE A 49 0.94 10.77 13.89
CA PHE A 49 -0.04 11.83 14.21
C PHE A 49 -0.14 12.85 13.07
N ARG A 50 1.02 13.39 12.63
CA ARG A 50 1.06 14.34 11.51
C ARG A 50 0.48 13.75 10.22
N ARG A 51 0.72 12.47 9.96
CA ARG A 51 0.16 11.75 8.81
C ARG A 51 -1.36 11.70 8.87
N MET A 52 -1.94 11.39 10.03
CA MET A 52 -3.40 11.37 10.19
C MET A 52 -4.03 12.78 10.07
N GLU A 53 -3.35 13.81 10.55
CA GLU A 53 -3.84 15.19 10.38
C GLU A 53 -3.79 15.62 8.90
N ARG A 54 -2.75 15.26 8.16
CA ARG A 54 -2.69 15.49 6.71
C ARG A 54 -3.80 14.72 5.98
N ARG A 55 -4.00 13.46 6.34
CA ARG A 55 -5.07 12.64 5.77
C ARG A 55 -6.45 13.29 5.95
N ARG A 56 -6.68 13.99 7.04
CA ARG A 56 -7.94 14.70 7.27
C ARG A 56 -8.27 15.70 6.16
N GLU A 57 -7.25 16.30 5.55
CA GLU A 57 -7.40 17.30 4.50
C GLU A 57 -7.41 16.67 3.10
N GLU A 58 -6.56 15.67 2.87
CA GLU A 58 -6.32 15.05 1.56
C GLU A 58 -7.28 13.90 1.25
N ASP A 59 -7.65 13.11 2.27
CA ASP A 59 -8.57 11.96 2.17
C ASP A 59 -9.57 11.94 3.34
N PRO A 60 -10.59 12.81 3.36
CA PRO A 60 -11.56 12.89 4.47
C PRO A 60 -12.29 11.57 4.73
N GLU A 61 -12.57 10.76 3.71
CA GLU A 61 -13.23 9.47 3.89
C GLU A 61 -12.30 8.44 4.53
N GLY A 62 -11.06 8.33 4.05
CA GLY A 62 -10.07 7.50 4.68
C GLY A 62 -9.76 7.97 6.12
N TYR A 63 -9.78 9.29 6.38
CA TYR A 63 -9.64 9.80 7.74
C TYR A 63 -10.78 9.34 8.66
N ARG A 64 -12.03 9.30 8.18
CA ARG A 64 -13.16 8.77 8.96
C ARG A 64 -12.93 7.31 9.35
N VAL A 65 -12.42 6.50 8.44
CA VAL A 65 -12.16 5.07 8.67
C VAL A 65 -10.94 4.86 9.55
N TYR A 66 -9.77 5.35 9.12
CA TYR A 66 -8.48 5.03 9.74
C TYR A 66 -8.11 5.96 10.89
N GLY A 67 -8.56 7.21 10.84
CA GLY A 67 -8.34 8.19 11.90
C GLY A 67 -9.41 8.11 12.99
N LEU A 68 -10.68 8.11 12.61
CA LEU A 68 -11.80 8.10 13.54
C LEU A 68 -12.36 6.70 13.84
N GLY A 69 -11.91 5.68 13.11
CA GLY A 69 -12.38 4.29 13.30
C GLY A 69 -13.86 4.09 12.95
N GLU A 70 -14.39 4.86 12.01
CA GLU A 70 -15.74 4.65 11.48
C GLU A 70 -15.77 3.51 10.46
N TRP A 71 -16.96 2.95 10.24
CA TRP A 71 -17.13 1.96 9.18
C TRP A 71 -17.10 2.63 7.81
N GLY A 72 -16.18 2.16 6.94
CA GLY A 72 -16.06 2.68 5.58
C GLY A 72 -17.17 2.18 4.66
N GLU A 73 -17.53 2.99 3.68
CA GLU A 73 -18.36 2.55 2.56
C GLU A 73 -17.51 1.77 1.54
N LEU A 74 -18.08 0.71 0.98
CA LEU A 74 -17.50 -0.02 -0.16
C LEU A 74 -17.69 0.82 -1.42
N GLY A 75 -16.82 1.79 -1.65
CA GLY A 75 -16.90 2.58 -2.86
C GLY A 75 -15.53 3.17 -3.22
N GLY A 76 -15.29 3.27 -4.52
CA GLY A 76 -14.14 3.98 -5.06
C GLY A 76 -12.79 3.29 -4.93
N LEU A 77 -12.67 2.06 -4.44
CA LEU A 77 -11.41 1.32 -4.48
C LEU A 77 -10.96 1.17 -5.94
N ILE A 78 -9.69 1.46 -6.17
CA ILE A 78 -9.10 1.40 -7.51
C ILE A 78 -8.82 -0.05 -7.89
N LEU A 79 -8.18 -0.81 -7.01
CA LEU A 79 -7.88 -2.22 -7.23
C LEU A 79 -8.73 -3.11 -6.33
N THR A 80 -9.59 -3.93 -6.94
CA THR A 80 -10.48 -4.87 -6.24
C THR A 80 -10.21 -6.32 -6.62
N ASN A 81 -9.51 -6.56 -7.73
CA ASN A 81 -9.20 -7.89 -8.24
C ASN A 81 -7.82 -8.36 -7.75
N PHE A 82 -7.68 -8.54 -6.42
CA PHE A 82 -6.46 -9.06 -5.84
C PHE A 82 -6.73 -10.22 -4.88
N GLU A 83 -5.71 -11.05 -4.66
CA GLU A 83 -5.73 -12.17 -3.74
C GLU A 83 -4.44 -12.21 -2.93
N VAL A 84 -4.57 -12.48 -1.62
CA VAL A 84 -3.42 -12.61 -0.71
C VAL A 84 -3.25 -14.10 -0.40
N HIS A 85 -2.14 -14.66 -0.82
CA HIS A 85 -1.82 -16.07 -0.55
C HIS A 85 -0.30 -16.31 -0.65
N ASP A 86 0.14 -17.45 -0.14
CA ASP A 86 1.53 -17.87 -0.22
C ASP A 86 1.83 -18.45 -1.60
N PHE A 87 2.98 -18.06 -2.18
CA PHE A 87 3.50 -18.58 -3.44
C PHE A 87 5.03 -18.43 -3.49
N LYS A 88 5.68 -19.12 -4.45
CA LYS A 88 7.12 -19.01 -4.63
C LYS A 88 7.49 -17.66 -5.24
N THR A 89 8.21 -16.83 -4.48
CA THR A 89 8.57 -15.45 -4.86
C THR A 89 9.85 -15.30 -5.67
N GLY A 90 10.60 -16.40 -5.88
CA GLY A 90 11.84 -16.36 -6.67
C GLY A 90 11.58 -16.02 -8.13
N LYS A 91 12.40 -15.15 -8.72
CA LYS A 91 12.24 -14.67 -10.10
C LYS A 91 12.09 -15.78 -11.16
N ASP A 92 12.72 -16.92 -10.94
CA ASP A 92 12.72 -18.06 -11.90
C ASP A 92 11.35 -18.79 -11.94
N ASN A 93 10.38 -18.38 -11.10
CA ASN A 93 9.01 -18.89 -11.13
C ASN A 93 8.07 -18.10 -12.04
N PHE A 94 8.57 -17.03 -12.69
CA PHE A 94 7.79 -16.09 -13.48
C PHE A 94 8.33 -15.98 -14.91
N ASP A 95 7.46 -15.63 -15.84
CA ASP A 95 7.81 -15.38 -17.24
C ASP A 95 8.66 -14.12 -17.40
N ALA A 96 8.40 -13.12 -16.53
CA ALA A 96 9.19 -11.92 -16.37
C ALA A 96 9.20 -11.47 -14.90
N PHE A 97 10.29 -10.81 -14.49
CA PHE A 97 10.42 -10.29 -13.14
C PHE A 97 11.14 -8.94 -13.16
N TYR A 98 10.61 -7.97 -12.45
CA TYR A 98 11.12 -6.60 -12.38
C TYR A 98 11.10 -6.09 -10.95
N TYR A 99 11.85 -4.99 -10.72
CA TYR A 99 11.66 -4.18 -9.54
C TYR A 99 11.04 -2.85 -9.91
N GLY A 100 10.10 -2.37 -9.10
CA GLY A 100 9.61 -1.01 -9.11
C GLY A 100 10.17 -0.26 -7.91
N GLN A 101 10.61 0.98 -8.08
CA GLN A 101 11.03 1.83 -6.97
C GLN A 101 10.38 3.19 -7.06
N ASP A 102 9.72 3.59 -5.97
CA ASP A 102 9.35 4.97 -5.71
C ASP A 102 10.28 5.57 -4.67
N PHE A 103 10.81 6.76 -4.95
CA PHE A 103 11.75 7.45 -4.10
C PHE A 103 11.03 8.33 -3.08
N GLY A 104 11.22 8.06 -1.81
CA GLY A 104 10.73 8.88 -0.73
C GLY A 104 11.82 9.28 0.27
N TYR A 105 11.49 10.26 1.10
CA TYR A 105 12.21 10.58 2.33
C TYR A 105 11.19 10.88 3.44
N ASN A 106 10.37 11.92 3.25
CA ASN A 106 9.22 12.22 4.11
C ASN A 106 8.02 11.30 3.84
N HIS A 107 7.96 10.71 2.65
CA HIS A 107 7.11 9.62 2.24
C HIS A 107 7.91 8.31 2.31
N ALA A 108 7.28 7.17 2.10
CA ALA A 108 8.01 5.93 2.05
C ALA A 108 8.91 5.86 0.81
N ASP A 109 10.12 5.32 0.97
CA ASP A 109 10.89 4.79 -0.16
C ASP A 109 10.50 3.32 -0.29
N ALA A 110 9.89 2.98 -1.43
CA ALA A 110 9.34 1.67 -1.67
C ALA A 110 10.07 0.95 -2.80
N ILE A 111 10.46 -0.30 -2.58
CA ILE A 111 10.98 -1.18 -3.63
C ILE A 111 10.13 -2.44 -3.64
N LEU A 112 9.50 -2.73 -4.77
CA LEU A 112 8.68 -3.91 -4.96
C LEU A 112 9.33 -4.87 -5.96
N GLY A 113 9.36 -6.16 -5.61
CA GLY A 113 9.65 -7.22 -6.57
C GLY A 113 8.36 -7.71 -7.21
N VAL A 114 8.24 -7.58 -8.53
CA VAL A 114 7.02 -7.86 -9.30
C VAL A 114 7.28 -8.93 -10.33
N GLY A 115 6.57 -10.04 -10.20
CA GLY A 115 6.54 -11.14 -11.14
C GLY A 115 5.36 -11.01 -12.12
N TRP A 116 5.58 -11.45 -13.35
CA TRP A 116 4.56 -11.60 -14.37
C TRP A 116 4.48 -13.07 -14.77
N LYS A 117 3.28 -13.67 -14.73
CA LYS A 117 3.08 -15.04 -15.13
C LYS A 117 1.64 -15.26 -15.60
N ASP A 118 1.47 -15.94 -16.72
CA ASP A 118 0.16 -16.34 -17.25
C ASP A 118 -0.83 -15.17 -17.42
N GLY A 119 -0.32 -13.94 -17.67
CA GLY A 119 -1.14 -12.74 -17.80
C GLY A 119 -1.55 -12.09 -16.47
N GLU A 120 -1.05 -12.55 -15.34
CA GLU A 120 -1.34 -12.08 -14.00
C GLU A 120 -0.11 -11.43 -13.35
N VAL A 121 -0.34 -10.56 -12.36
CA VAL A 121 0.69 -9.80 -11.65
C VAL A 121 0.90 -10.39 -10.25
N TYR A 122 2.18 -10.54 -9.85
CA TYR A 122 2.57 -11.10 -8.57
C TYR A 122 3.46 -10.12 -7.82
N ILE A 123 3.00 -9.59 -6.69
CA ILE A 123 3.82 -8.80 -5.78
C ILE A 123 4.53 -9.74 -4.83
N CYS A 124 5.84 -9.91 -5.05
CA CYS A 124 6.65 -10.98 -4.47
C CYS A 124 7.41 -10.54 -3.22
N SER A 125 7.82 -9.29 -3.16
CA SER A 125 8.60 -8.73 -2.05
C SER A 125 8.41 -7.23 -1.96
N GLU A 126 8.61 -6.68 -0.76
CA GLU A 126 8.64 -5.24 -0.53
C GLU A 126 9.82 -4.85 0.36
N ILE A 127 10.44 -3.71 0.08
CA ILE A 127 11.19 -2.90 1.02
C ILE A 127 10.42 -1.60 1.15
N TYR A 128 10.07 -1.20 2.36
CA TYR A 128 9.22 -0.04 2.59
C TYR A 128 9.75 0.69 3.82
N VAL A 129 10.41 1.82 3.60
CA VAL A 129 11.16 2.51 4.64
C VAL A 129 10.97 4.02 4.57
N PHE A 130 11.18 4.70 5.68
CA PHE A 130 11.10 6.15 5.82
C PHE A 130 12.44 6.73 6.27
N GLU A 131 12.67 8.00 5.95
CA GLU A 131 13.78 8.78 6.47
C GLU A 131 15.15 8.13 6.21
N LYS A 132 15.30 7.50 5.04
CA LYS A 132 16.52 6.87 4.58
C LYS A 132 17.13 7.61 3.40
N ASP A 133 18.44 7.78 3.42
CA ASP A 133 19.13 8.28 2.24
C ASP A 133 19.34 7.16 1.20
N THR A 134 19.76 7.57 -0.01
CA THR A 134 19.90 6.64 -1.14
C THR A 134 20.93 5.54 -0.85
N GLU A 135 22.02 5.82 -0.13
CA GLU A 135 23.07 4.84 0.16
C GLU A 135 22.60 3.83 1.21
N GLU A 136 21.83 4.28 2.21
CA GLU A 136 21.20 3.40 3.20
C GLU A 136 20.23 2.44 2.53
N ILE A 137 19.39 2.93 1.60
CA ILE A 137 18.41 2.10 0.89
C ILE A 137 19.11 1.10 -0.04
N ILE A 138 20.16 1.50 -0.73
CA ILE A 138 20.99 0.59 -1.54
C ILE A 138 21.60 -0.51 -0.65
N SER A 139 22.05 -0.15 0.53
CA SER A 139 22.58 -1.12 1.50
C SER A 139 21.50 -2.09 1.95
N LEU A 140 20.29 -1.61 2.25
CA LEU A 140 19.14 -2.45 2.58
C LEU A 140 18.74 -3.37 1.42
N ALA A 141 18.72 -2.87 0.20
CA ALA A 141 18.41 -3.67 -0.98
C ALA A 141 19.40 -4.83 -1.15
N LYS A 142 20.70 -4.58 -0.95
CA LYS A 142 21.73 -5.62 -0.97
C LYS A 142 21.56 -6.64 0.17
N GLN A 143 21.24 -6.19 1.38
CA GLN A 143 20.96 -7.06 2.53
C GLN A 143 19.74 -7.95 2.29
N ASN A 144 18.69 -7.41 1.69
CA ASN A 144 17.48 -8.13 1.32
C ASN A 144 17.62 -8.92 -0.01
N LYS A 145 18.85 -9.01 -0.55
CA LYS A 145 19.18 -9.82 -1.74
C LYS A 145 18.40 -9.41 -2.99
N VAL A 146 18.09 -8.12 -3.14
CA VAL A 146 17.56 -7.58 -4.41
C VAL A 146 18.56 -7.88 -5.52
N ASP A 147 18.14 -8.62 -6.55
CA ASP A 147 19.06 -9.08 -7.61
C ASP A 147 19.42 -7.91 -8.54
N GLN A 148 20.68 -7.50 -8.48
CA GLN A 148 21.21 -6.38 -9.27
C GLN A 148 21.14 -6.59 -10.80
N ARG A 149 20.94 -7.83 -11.25
CA ARG A 149 20.83 -8.19 -12.68
C ARG A 149 19.41 -8.03 -13.22
N VAL A 150 18.43 -7.92 -12.34
CA VAL A 150 17.03 -7.65 -12.69
C VAL A 150 16.84 -6.16 -12.94
N GLU A 151 16.02 -5.81 -13.91
CA GLU A 151 15.69 -4.41 -14.21
C GLU A 151 14.86 -3.80 -13.10
N MET A 152 15.23 -2.59 -12.71
CA MET A 152 14.55 -1.79 -11.71
C MET A 152 14.06 -0.50 -12.37
N PHE A 153 12.76 -0.28 -12.35
CA PHE A 153 12.13 0.92 -12.88
C PHE A 153 11.85 1.89 -11.74
N CYS A 154 12.42 3.09 -11.86
CA CYS A 154 12.40 4.10 -10.81
C CYS A 154 11.62 5.33 -11.24
N ASP A 155 11.06 6.06 -10.29
CA ASP A 155 10.47 7.36 -10.59
C ASP A 155 11.50 8.27 -11.28
N SER A 156 11.10 8.86 -12.41
CA SER A 156 11.96 9.70 -13.24
C SER A 156 12.21 11.10 -12.67
N ALA A 157 11.51 11.48 -11.60
CA ALA A 157 11.69 12.79 -10.95
C ALA A 157 13.07 12.95 -10.28
N GLU A 158 13.75 11.83 -9.96
CA GLU A 158 14.98 11.78 -9.17
C GLU A 158 16.18 11.21 -9.95
N PRO A 159 16.63 11.83 -11.06
CA PRO A 159 17.65 11.26 -11.95
C PRO A 159 19.01 11.02 -11.26
N ASP A 160 19.37 11.82 -10.27
CA ASP A 160 20.64 11.65 -9.54
C ASP A 160 20.60 10.42 -8.62
N ARG A 161 19.43 10.12 -8.05
CA ARG A 161 19.25 8.88 -7.26
C ARG A 161 19.34 7.66 -8.17
N ILE A 162 18.69 7.66 -9.34
CA ILE A 162 18.79 6.59 -10.33
C ILE A 162 20.26 6.34 -10.72
N LYS A 163 21.02 7.41 -10.96
CA LYS A 163 22.45 7.32 -11.28
C LYS A 163 23.26 6.71 -10.14
N THR A 164 22.91 7.01 -8.89
CA THR A 164 23.55 6.43 -7.70
C THR A 164 23.29 4.93 -7.62
N TRP A 165 22.05 4.50 -7.86
CA TRP A 165 21.69 3.08 -7.97
C TRP A 165 22.47 2.35 -9.07
N SER A 166 22.57 2.96 -10.26
CA SER A 166 23.34 2.39 -11.36
C SER A 166 24.83 2.25 -11.02
N LYS A 167 25.43 3.25 -10.34
CA LYS A 167 26.82 3.17 -9.86
C LYS A 167 27.01 2.08 -8.79
N ALA A 168 25.98 1.79 -8.01
CA ALA A 168 25.99 0.71 -7.01
C ALA A 168 25.84 -0.69 -7.62
N GLY A 169 25.67 -0.79 -8.96
CA GLY A 169 25.62 -2.03 -9.72
C GLY A 169 24.21 -2.51 -10.06
N PHE A 170 23.17 -1.75 -9.76
CA PHE A 170 21.79 -2.09 -10.12
C PHE A 170 21.46 -1.66 -11.56
N ARG A 171 20.60 -2.40 -12.22
CA ARG A 171 20.05 -2.04 -13.54
C ARG A 171 18.86 -1.10 -13.36
N ALA A 172 19.11 0.09 -12.86
CA ALA A 172 18.09 1.10 -12.57
C ALA A 172 17.82 1.99 -13.79
N TYR A 173 16.55 2.13 -14.16
CA TYR A 173 16.06 2.88 -15.30
C TYR A 173 14.92 3.82 -14.90
N PRO A 174 14.85 5.03 -15.47
CA PRO A 174 13.73 5.92 -15.25
C PRO A 174 12.46 5.40 -15.95
N VAL A 175 11.33 5.50 -15.29
CA VAL A 175 10.02 5.28 -15.93
C VAL A 175 9.71 6.44 -16.86
N LYS A 176 9.21 6.16 -18.07
CA LYS A 176 8.70 7.19 -18.95
C LYS A 176 7.33 7.64 -18.48
N LYS A 177 7.23 8.91 -18.09
CA LYS A 177 5.96 9.55 -17.71
C LYS A 177 5.44 10.35 -18.90
N GLU A 178 4.26 9.97 -19.39
CA GLU A 178 3.52 10.71 -20.43
C GLU A 178 2.16 11.16 -19.85
N PRO A 179 1.58 12.25 -20.36
CA PRO A 179 0.25 12.66 -19.92
C PRO A 179 -0.76 11.50 -20.03
N GLY A 180 -1.47 11.22 -18.94
CA GLY A 180 -2.44 10.11 -18.86
C GLY A 180 -1.84 8.72 -18.60
N SER A 181 -0.50 8.61 -18.44
CA SER A 181 0.15 7.31 -18.18
C SER A 181 -0.34 6.65 -16.89
N VAL A 182 -0.58 7.43 -15.84
CA VAL A 182 -1.09 6.91 -14.55
C VAL A 182 -2.44 6.23 -14.72
N LYS A 183 -3.40 6.90 -15.39
CA LYS A 183 -4.70 6.28 -15.66
C LYS A 183 -4.58 5.02 -16.50
N ALA A 184 -3.76 5.05 -17.55
CA ALA A 184 -3.54 3.89 -18.42
C ALA A 184 -2.92 2.71 -17.64
N GLN A 185 -1.99 2.95 -16.72
CA GLN A 185 -1.39 1.94 -15.85
C GLN A 185 -2.42 1.36 -14.87
N ILE A 186 -3.25 2.21 -14.26
CA ILE A 186 -4.34 1.78 -13.39
C ILE A 186 -5.33 0.90 -14.15
N ASP A 187 -5.78 1.32 -15.33
CA ASP A 187 -6.73 0.56 -16.16
C ASP A 187 -6.12 -0.78 -16.61
N TRP A 188 -4.82 -0.78 -16.92
CA TRP A 188 -4.08 -2.00 -17.24
C TRP A 188 -4.05 -2.96 -16.05
N LEU A 189 -3.76 -2.47 -14.84
CA LEU A 189 -3.70 -3.27 -13.61
C LEU A 189 -5.09 -3.80 -13.21
N LYS A 190 -6.13 -2.98 -13.30
CA LYS A 190 -7.53 -3.38 -13.01
C LYS A 190 -8.03 -4.52 -13.90
N GLY A 191 -7.54 -4.59 -15.13
CA GLY A 191 -7.88 -5.66 -16.06
C GLY A 191 -7.23 -7.02 -15.75
N ARG A 192 -6.44 -7.12 -14.67
CA ARG A 192 -5.65 -8.30 -14.32
C ARG A 192 -5.88 -8.74 -12.89
N LYS A 193 -5.63 -10.01 -12.62
CA LYS A 193 -5.57 -10.49 -11.24
C LYS A 193 -4.20 -10.15 -10.66
N VAL A 194 -4.22 -9.63 -9.43
CA VAL A 194 -3.01 -9.28 -8.68
C VAL A 194 -2.87 -10.23 -7.49
N HIS A 195 -1.76 -10.93 -7.42
CA HIS A 195 -1.42 -11.80 -6.32
C HIS A 195 -0.44 -11.08 -5.40
N ILE A 196 -0.75 -11.01 -4.11
CA ILE A 196 0.09 -10.33 -3.13
C ILE A 196 0.60 -11.36 -2.14
N HIS A 197 1.91 -11.49 -2.02
CA HIS A 197 2.51 -12.37 -1.03
C HIS A 197 2.24 -11.81 0.39
N PRO A 198 1.91 -12.66 1.39
CA PRO A 198 1.56 -12.20 2.74
C PRO A 198 2.64 -11.38 3.44
N SER A 199 3.91 -11.48 3.02
CA SER A 199 5.00 -10.65 3.54
C SER A 199 4.94 -9.19 3.09
N CYS A 200 4.19 -8.87 2.02
CA CYS A 200 4.05 -7.51 1.48
C CYS A 200 2.93 -6.76 2.22
N VAL A 201 3.16 -6.51 3.51
CA VAL A 201 2.13 -5.97 4.42
C VAL A 201 1.79 -4.51 4.15
N ASN A 202 2.75 -3.72 3.63
CA ASN A 202 2.52 -2.31 3.32
C ASN A 202 1.78 -2.17 1.99
N VAL A 203 2.17 -2.92 0.96
CA VAL A 203 1.39 -3.02 -0.29
C VAL A 203 -0.06 -3.39 0.01
N LEU A 204 -0.29 -4.39 0.86
CA LEU A 204 -1.65 -4.81 1.21
C LEU A 204 -2.44 -3.69 1.88
N LYS A 205 -1.81 -2.92 2.78
CA LYS A 205 -2.45 -1.75 3.42
C LYS A 205 -2.81 -0.69 2.40
N GLU A 206 -1.91 -0.39 1.45
CA GLU A 206 -2.15 0.62 0.43
C GLU A 206 -3.25 0.20 -0.54
N VAL A 207 -3.19 -1.02 -1.08
CA VAL A 207 -4.24 -1.57 -1.97
C VAL A 207 -5.64 -1.48 -1.35
N GLN A 208 -5.75 -1.77 -0.06
CA GLN A 208 -7.03 -1.70 0.66
C GLN A 208 -7.53 -0.26 0.87
N GLN A 209 -6.68 0.73 0.68
CA GLN A 209 -6.97 2.15 0.89
C GLN A 209 -6.92 2.97 -0.39
N TRP A 210 -6.39 2.40 -1.47
CA TRP A 210 -6.21 3.09 -2.74
C TRP A 210 -7.54 3.32 -3.43
N LYS A 211 -7.93 4.60 -3.49
CA LYS A 211 -9.28 5.02 -3.90
C LYS A 211 -9.23 6.14 -4.92
N TRP A 212 -10.29 6.23 -5.69
CA TRP A 212 -10.58 7.42 -6.49
C TRP A 212 -11.00 8.59 -5.61
N LYS A 213 -10.59 9.81 -5.99
CA LYS A 213 -11.09 11.05 -5.39
C LYS A 213 -12.59 11.18 -5.62
N LYS A 214 -13.28 11.79 -4.66
CA LYS A 214 -14.67 12.24 -4.86
C LYS A 214 -14.68 13.72 -5.20
N ASP A 215 -15.47 14.08 -6.19
CA ASP A 215 -15.82 15.47 -6.45
C ASP A 215 -16.65 16.00 -5.27
N PRO A 216 -16.21 17.06 -4.58
CA PRO A 216 -16.90 17.56 -3.38
C PRO A 216 -18.29 18.14 -3.67
N THR A 217 -18.60 18.50 -4.92
CA THR A 217 -19.86 19.11 -5.32
C THR A 217 -20.89 18.06 -5.69
N SER A 218 -20.49 17.09 -6.51
CA SER A 218 -21.39 16.04 -7.03
C SER A 218 -21.41 14.78 -6.15
N GLY A 219 -20.39 14.57 -5.32
CA GLY A 219 -20.19 13.35 -4.54
C GLY A 219 -19.82 12.12 -5.39
N LEU A 220 -19.60 12.30 -6.68
CA LEU A 220 -19.22 11.22 -7.61
C LEU A 220 -17.69 11.02 -7.61
N TYR A 221 -17.27 9.79 -7.83
CA TYR A 221 -15.85 9.48 -8.02
C TYR A 221 -15.37 10.04 -9.36
N ILE A 222 -14.20 10.65 -9.34
CA ILE A 222 -13.48 11.14 -10.52
C ILE A 222 -12.30 10.22 -10.82
N ASP A 223 -11.83 10.22 -12.06
CA ASP A 223 -10.74 9.37 -12.53
C ASP A 223 -9.35 9.86 -12.06
N GLU A 224 -9.28 10.28 -10.80
CA GLU A 224 -8.03 10.68 -10.14
C GLU A 224 -7.88 9.90 -8.83
N PRO A 225 -6.74 9.24 -8.58
CA PRO A 225 -6.49 8.58 -7.30
C PRO A 225 -6.31 9.62 -6.18
N VAL A 226 -6.64 9.22 -4.96
CA VAL A 226 -6.27 9.99 -3.77
C VAL A 226 -4.78 9.84 -3.56
N GLU A 227 -4.03 10.93 -3.59
CA GLU A 227 -2.60 10.97 -3.36
C GLU A 227 -2.27 10.83 -1.87
N PHE A 228 -2.48 9.63 -1.33
CA PHE A 228 -2.22 9.35 0.08
C PHE A 228 -1.92 7.88 0.32
N MET A 229 -0.72 7.58 0.85
CA MET A 229 -0.24 6.22 1.08
C MET A 229 -0.35 5.35 -0.19
N ASP A 230 0.25 5.83 -1.26
CA ASP A 230 0.29 5.21 -2.59
C ASP A 230 1.74 4.99 -3.08
N ASP A 231 2.70 5.03 -2.15
CA ASP A 231 4.14 4.92 -2.44
C ASP A 231 4.53 3.55 -3.03
N ALA A 232 3.71 2.51 -2.81
CA ALA A 232 3.90 1.17 -3.37
C ALA A 232 2.94 0.87 -4.54
N MET A 233 2.09 1.84 -4.96
CA MET A 233 1.05 1.65 -5.99
C MET A 233 1.32 2.48 -7.27
#